data_f3dcd4568883eb00a707267982391f68
#
_entry.id   f3dcd4568883eb00a707267982391f68
#
_cell.length_a   1.000
_cell.length_b   1.000
_cell.length_c   1.000
_cell.angle_alpha   90.00
_cell.angle_beta   90.00
_cell.angle_gamma   90.00
#
_symmetry.space_group_name_H-M   'P 1'
#
loop_
_entity.id
_entity.type
_entity.pdbx_description
1 polymer ?
#
loop_
_entity_poly.entity_id
_entity_poly.type
_entity_poly.pdbx_seq_one_letter_code
_entity_poly.pdbx_strand_id
1 'polypeptide(L)'
;MKRIDSAPAACSRAKDVDAMHDVVAIGCGPFNLGLAALASRIEGLDLAAFEARPELLWHPGLMFDDAMFQLSFLADLVTLVDPTHPLSFLAYLRDVDRLYPFFIREEFHPTRREYEDYLRWVVSKLYVLRFSHRVESVHWDDGRSRFAVQVARTNGDRVCVLAKDLVIGIGTEPAVPEALTGLPQPKLLHSADYLNRRLDVERAQHVTVIGSGQSAAEIVLDLLRRNLENGPAFTWVTRTRSFAPLDYSKLVLEMTTPAYIRYFHGLPQDVKDRLNVEQWQHYKGISTKTLDQIHDLLYQRELKAGLASVELRCGVAVESAALRSSGDVALVCRQTDTGSVFEQATSLVVSATGYRERRPSFLGPIESLLQRDAQGRYRVRLDYSVELDESVSGKIFVANAELHSHGVATPDLGVCAYRNATILNAITGREVYRLPRRTAFTSFSVPPPALAHETAVSASHSPRSQAEPLAASFSTTALMGG
;
A
#
# COMPACT_ATOMS: atom_id res chain seq x y z
N MET A 1 16.33 -27.65 -34.79
CA MET A 1 15.50 -28.34 -33.82
C MET A 1 16.15 -28.24 -32.47
N LYS A 2 15.89 -27.15 -31.72
CA LYS A 2 16.38 -26.95 -30.34
C LYS A 2 15.36 -27.64 -29.43
N ARG A 3 15.82 -28.52 -28.56
CA ARG A 3 15.01 -29.17 -27.54
C ARG A 3 14.45 -28.08 -26.62
N ILE A 4 13.14 -28.04 -26.48
CA ILE A 4 12.43 -27.29 -25.45
C ILE A 4 12.74 -28.01 -24.14
N ASP A 5 13.49 -27.37 -23.25
CA ASP A 5 13.72 -27.88 -21.91
C ASP A 5 12.37 -28.07 -21.22
N SER A 6 12.14 -29.30 -20.78
CA SER A 6 10.94 -29.70 -20.06
C SER A 6 10.80 -28.87 -18.78
N ALA A 7 9.63 -28.29 -18.58
CA ALA A 7 9.24 -27.66 -17.33
C ALA A 7 9.59 -28.59 -16.15
N PRO A 8 10.08 -28.07 -15.00
CA PRO A 8 10.39 -28.88 -13.84
C PRO A 8 9.12 -29.63 -13.42
N ALA A 9 9.24 -30.95 -13.27
CA ALA A 9 8.14 -31.84 -12.89
C ALA A 9 7.51 -31.34 -11.59
N ALA A 10 6.19 -31.15 -11.58
CA ALA A 10 5.40 -30.96 -10.38
C ALA A 10 5.80 -32.03 -9.33
N CYS A 11 5.64 -31.74 -8.01
CA CYS A 11 5.89 -32.70 -6.91
C CYS A 11 5.10 -33.99 -7.12
N SER A 12 5.49 -34.80 -8.09
CA SER A 12 4.69 -35.92 -8.61
C SER A 12 4.79 -37.21 -7.77
N ARG A 13 5.72 -37.23 -6.79
CA ARG A 13 5.92 -38.41 -5.92
C ARG A 13 5.71 -38.04 -4.45
N ALA A 14 5.07 -38.90 -3.69
CA ALA A 14 4.81 -38.71 -2.25
C ALA A 14 6.10 -38.51 -1.41
N LYS A 15 7.27 -38.81 -1.97
CA LYS A 15 8.59 -38.63 -1.34
C LYS A 15 9.17 -37.23 -1.51
N ASP A 16 8.53 -36.36 -2.36
CA ASP A 16 9.03 -35.03 -2.72
C ASP A 16 8.32 -33.89 -1.94
N VAL A 17 7.46 -34.22 -0.97
CA VAL A 17 6.73 -33.24 -0.15
C VAL A 17 7.43 -33.09 1.21
N ASP A 18 7.95 -31.90 1.47
CA ASP A 18 8.70 -31.59 2.70
C ASP A 18 7.78 -31.13 3.85
N ALA A 19 6.64 -30.49 3.53
CA ALA A 19 5.67 -30.02 4.52
C ALA A 19 4.27 -29.83 3.92
N MET A 20 3.25 -29.81 4.78
CA MET A 20 1.86 -29.53 4.41
C MET A 20 1.31 -28.47 5.38
N HIS A 21 0.69 -27.43 4.85
CA HIS A 21 0.10 -26.34 5.61
C HIS A 21 -1.36 -26.08 5.20
N ASP A 22 -2.14 -25.51 6.10
CA ASP A 22 -3.47 -24.97 5.75
C ASP A 22 -3.31 -23.75 4.85
N VAL A 23 -2.35 -22.88 5.16
CA VAL A 23 -2.11 -21.62 4.43
C VAL A 23 -0.62 -21.44 4.14
N VAL A 24 -0.31 -21.12 2.90
CA VAL A 24 0.99 -20.57 2.52
C VAL A 24 0.83 -19.11 2.10
N ALA A 25 1.49 -18.21 2.84
CA ALA A 25 1.61 -16.79 2.49
C ALA A 25 2.89 -16.56 1.68
N ILE A 26 2.80 -15.86 0.54
CA ILE A 26 3.92 -15.57 -0.34
C ILE A 26 4.27 -14.09 -0.25
N GLY A 27 5.47 -13.78 0.24
CA GLY A 27 5.93 -12.46 0.66
C GLY A 27 5.68 -12.21 2.15
N CYS A 28 6.63 -11.56 2.85
CA CYS A 28 6.53 -11.19 4.27
C CYS A 28 6.55 -9.67 4.46
N GLY A 29 5.92 -8.90 3.55
CA GLY A 29 5.66 -7.48 3.72
C GLY A 29 4.56 -7.21 4.78
N PRO A 30 4.27 -5.93 5.09
CA PRO A 30 3.33 -5.56 6.16
C PRO A 30 1.98 -6.29 6.08
N PHE A 31 1.42 -6.49 4.89
CA PHE A 31 0.12 -7.16 4.74
C PHE A 31 0.16 -8.62 5.21
N ASN A 32 1.10 -9.43 4.72
CA ASN A 32 1.21 -10.82 5.15
C ASN A 32 1.79 -10.95 6.56
N LEU A 33 2.56 -9.99 7.03
CA LEU A 33 3.01 -9.93 8.41
C LEU A 33 1.81 -9.75 9.37
N GLY A 34 0.86 -8.86 9.00
CA GLY A 34 -0.41 -8.71 9.71
C GLY A 34 -1.28 -9.98 9.67
N LEU A 35 -1.31 -10.68 8.51
CA LEU A 35 -1.98 -11.97 8.39
C LEU A 35 -1.38 -12.99 9.38
N ALA A 36 -0.05 -13.13 9.40
CA ALA A 36 0.64 -14.05 10.28
C ALA A 36 0.47 -13.68 11.76
N ALA A 37 0.45 -12.37 12.08
CA ALA A 37 0.19 -11.88 13.43
C ALA A 37 -1.22 -12.28 13.90
N LEU A 38 -2.26 -12.01 13.12
CA LEU A 38 -3.62 -12.43 13.47
C LEU A 38 -3.77 -13.95 13.49
N ALA A 39 -3.20 -14.66 12.51
CA ALA A 39 -3.24 -16.13 12.47
C ALA A 39 -2.61 -16.80 13.71
N SER A 40 -1.62 -16.14 14.34
CA SER A 40 -0.94 -16.69 15.54
C SER A 40 -1.85 -16.91 16.75
N ARG A 41 -3.05 -16.31 16.75
CA ARG A 41 -4.07 -16.51 17.80
C ARG A 41 -5.19 -17.49 17.41
N ILE A 42 -5.11 -18.10 16.25
CA ILE A 42 -6.12 -19.04 15.76
C ILE A 42 -5.61 -20.46 16.04
N GLU A 43 -6.20 -21.10 17.02
CA GLU A 43 -5.85 -22.46 17.39
C GLU A 43 -6.14 -23.43 16.23
N GLY A 44 -5.18 -24.30 15.93
CA GLY A 44 -5.27 -25.33 14.91
C GLY A 44 -5.09 -24.86 13.47
N LEU A 45 -4.77 -23.59 13.23
CA LEU A 45 -4.43 -23.07 11.89
C LEU A 45 -2.92 -23.14 11.66
N ASP A 46 -2.50 -23.96 10.71
CA ASP A 46 -1.09 -24.09 10.31
C ASP A 46 -0.78 -23.17 9.11
N LEU A 47 0.04 -22.15 9.36
CA LEU A 47 0.46 -21.15 8.38
C LEU A 47 1.98 -21.14 8.24
N ALA A 48 2.48 -21.11 7.00
CA ALA A 48 3.86 -20.77 6.69
C ALA A 48 3.91 -19.55 5.76
N ALA A 49 4.88 -18.65 5.96
CA ALA A 49 5.09 -17.50 5.10
C ALA A 49 6.51 -17.49 4.53
N PHE A 50 6.64 -17.35 3.20
CA PHE A 50 7.92 -17.39 2.48
C PHE A 50 8.28 -16.02 1.90
N GLU A 51 9.49 -15.54 2.20
CA GLU A 51 10.06 -14.30 1.69
C GLU A 51 11.38 -14.57 0.97
N ALA A 52 11.51 -14.03 -0.24
CA ALA A 52 12.70 -14.20 -1.07
C ALA A 52 13.92 -13.44 -0.53
N ARG A 53 13.70 -12.31 0.16
CA ARG A 53 14.77 -11.50 0.77
C ARG A 53 15.30 -12.16 2.04
N PRO A 54 16.55 -11.84 2.44
CA PRO A 54 17.12 -12.40 3.66
C PRO A 54 16.52 -11.81 4.95
N GLU A 55 15.91 -10.64 4.85
CA GLU A 55 15.30 -9.93 5.99
C GLU A 55 14.14 -9.03 5.55
N LEU A 56 13.40 -8.49 6.52
CA LEU A 56 12.40 -7.45 6.27
C LEU A 56 13.09 -6.16 5.84
N LEU A 57 12.74 -5.65 4.67
CA LEU A 57 13.13 -4.35 4.14
C LEU A 57 11.89 -3.61 3.67
N TRP A 58 11.59 -2.48 4.31
CA TRP A 58 10.42 -1.67 3.98
C TRP A 58 10.84 -0.30 3.45
N HIS A 59 10.74 -0.12 2.12
CA HIS A 59 11.11 1.12 1.40
C HIS A 59 12.54 1.65 1.68
N PRO A 60 13.59 0.80 1.66
CA PRO A 60 14.94 1.19 2.11
C PRO A 60 15.51 2.38 1.35
N GLY A 61 15.17 2.57 0.07
CA GLY A 61 15.63 3.71 -0.74
C GLY A 61 14.93 5.04 -0.45
N LEU A 62 13.93 5.06 0.44
CA LEU A 62 13.17 6.25 0.85
C LEU A 62 13.04 6.36 2.39
N MET A 63 13.95 5.71 3.13
CA MET A 63 13.94 5.75 4.60
C MET A 63 14.73 6.97 5.09
N PHE A 64 14.23 8.18 4.79
CA PHE A 64 14.79 9.42 5.34
C PHE A 64 14.59 9.47 6.85
N ASP A 65 15.52 10.09 7.59
CA ASP A 65 15.51 10.09 9.05
C ASP A 65 14.26 10.78 9.65
N ASP A 66 13.74 11.79 8.96
CA ASP A 66 12.55 12.56 9.35
C ASP A 66 11.27 12.15 8.60
N ALA A 67 11.33 11.12 7.75
CA ALA A 67 10.15 10.66 7.03
C ALA A 67 9.09 10.15 7.98
N MET A 68 7.90 10.75 7.90
CA MET A 68 6.75 10.39 8.71
C MET A 68 5.97 9.25 8.04
N PHE A 69 5.44 8.36 8.86
CA PHE A 69 4.40 7.44 8.43
C PHE A 69 3.12 8.26 8.20
N GLN A 70 2.50 8.11 7.03
CA GLN A 70 1.35 8.94 6.63
C GLN A 70 0.04 8.54 7.32
N LEU A 71 0.03 7.47 8.11
CA LEU A 71 -1.12 6.95 8.83
C LEU A 71 -0.90 7.05 10.35
N SER A 72 -2.00 7.02 11.08
CA SER A 72 -1.98 6.90 12.54
C SER A 72 -1.27 5.60 12.99
N PHE A 73 -0.63 5.61 14.15
CA PHE A 73 -0.08 4.41 14.76
C PHE A 73 -1.13 3.29 14.98
N LEU A 74 -2.43 3.64 14.98
CA LEU A 74 -3.53 2.66 15.03
C LEU A 74 -3.68 1.85 13.73
N ALA A 75 -3.09 2.32 12.62
CA ALA A 75 -2.98 1.59 11.37
C ALA A 75 -1.81 0.60 11.42
N ASP A 76 -1.64 -0.06 12.55
CA ASP A 76 -0.73 -1.17 12.76
C ASP A 76 -1.29 -2.48 12.15
N LEU A 77 -0.64 -3.58 12.41
CA LEU A 77 -0.97 -4.86 11.79
C LEU A 77 -2.27 -5.50 12.31
N VAL A 78 -2.79 -5.09 13.50
CA VAL A 78 -3.81 -5.86 14.24
C VAL A 78 -4.87 -5.01 14.95
N THR A 79 -4.53 -3.79 15.42
CA THR A 79 -5.32 -3.04 16.41
C THR A 79 -6.75 -2.73 15.96
N LEU A 80 -6.97 -2.41 14.69
CA LEU A 80 -8.32 -2.06 14.20
C LEU A 80 -9.29 -3.25 14.14
N VAL A 81 -8.82 -4.47 14.44
CA VAL A 81 -9.65 -5.68 14.54
C VAL A 81 -9.53 -6.31 15.94
N ASP A 82 -8.32 -6.38 16.49
CA ASP A 82 -8.05 -6.88 17.84
C ASP A 82 -7.19 -5.87 18.62
N PRO A 83 -7.79 -4.88 19.29
CA PRO A 83 -7.06 -3.86 20.04
C PRO A 83 -6.28 -4.42 21.25
N THR A 84 -6.53 -5.66 21.64
CA THR A 84 -5.84 -6.35 22.74
C THR A 84 -4.72 -7.27 22.28
N HIS A 85 -4.43 -7.28 20.97
CA HIS A 85 -3.44 -8.18 20.40
C HIS A 85 -2.02 -7.88 20.93
N PRO A 86 -1.25 -8.91 21.38
CA PRO A 86 0.08 -8.72 21.94
C PRO A 86 1.13 -8.23 20.93
N LEU A 87 0.81 -8.22 19.63
CA LEU A 87 1.66 -7.71 18.56
C LEU A 87 1.18 -6.34 18.02
N SER A 88 0.45 -5.57 18.84
CA SER A 88 0.07 -4.18 18.49
C SER A 88 1.26 -3.23 18.59
N PHE A 89 1.15 -2.06 17.94
CA PHE A 89 2.18 -1.01 18.02
C PHE A 89 2.39 -0.52 19.47
N LEU A 90 1.32 -0.42 20.27
CA LEU A 90 1.44 -0.05 21.69
C LEU A 90 2.16 -1.14 22.50
N ALA A 91 1.94 -2.41 22.19
CA ALA A 91 2.67 -3.50 22.82
C ALA A 91 4.17 -3.47 22.47
N TYR A 92 4.51 -3.15 21.22
CA TYR A 92 5.89 -2.88 20.81
C TYR A 92 6.52 -1.75 21.63
N LEU A 93 5.87 -0.58 21.71
CA LEU A 93 6.38 0.56 22.45
C LEU A 93 6.64 0.23 23.93
N ARG A 94 5.77 -0.59 24.55
CA ARG A 94 5.98 -1.08 25.90
C ARG A 94 7.22 -1.98 25.98
N ASP A 95 7.37 -2.94 25.07
CA ASP A 95 8.47 -3.90 25.08
C ASP A 95 9.84 -3.24 24.87
N VAL A 96 9.90 -2.11 24.15
CA VAL A 96 11.13 -1.34 23.93
C VAL A 96 11.28 -0.13 24.85
N ASP A 97 10.45 -0.06 25.90
CA ASP A 97 10.45 1.00 26.92
C ASP A 97 10.28 2.43 26.39
N ARG A 98 9.47 2.59 25.33
CA ARG A 98 9.21 3.87 24.65
C ARG A 98 7.77 4.37 24.78
N LEU A 99 6.91 3.68 25.51
CA LEU A 99 5.49 4.03 25.59
C LEU A 99 5.26 5.44 26.18
N TYR A 100 5.94 5.81 27.27
CA TYR A 100 5.84 7.15 27.85
C TYR A 100 6.45 8.25 26.98
N PRO A 101 7.67 8.11 26.41
CA PRO A 101 8.18 9.07 25.44
C PRO A 101 7.27 9.28 24.24
N PHE A 102 6.65 8.23 23.74
CA PHE A 102 5.69 8.32 22.63
C PHE A 102 4.40 9.06 23.06
N PHE A 103 3.88 8.77 24.25
CA PHE A 103 2.71 9.46 24.82
C PHE A 103 2.96 10.97 24.95
N ILE A 104 4.10 11.37 25.51
CA ILE A 104 4.47 12.79 25.73
C ILE A 104 4.66 13.52 24.39
N ARG A 105 5.04 12.81 23.33
CA ARG A 105 5.20 13.40 21.99
C ARG A 105 3.88 13.95 21.42
N GLU A 106 2.73 13.45 21.86
CA GLU A 106 1.38 13.88 21.45
C GLU A 106 1.21 13.90 19.89
N GLU A 107 1.84 12.94 19.19
CA GLU A 107 1.79 12.82 17.74
C GLU A 107 1.22 11.46 17.34
N PHE A 108 0.15 11.46 16.52
CA PHE A 108 -0.51 10.25 16.07
C PHE A 108 0.31 9.46 15.04
N HIS A 109 1.19 10.15 14.33
CA HIS A 109 1.97 9.57 13.23
C HIS A 109 3.37 9.21 13.73
N PRO A 110 3.76 7.93 13.76
CA PRO A 110 5.15 7.53 14.04
C PRO A 110 6.06 7.95 12.88
N THR A 111 7.37 7.95 13.10
CA THR A 111 8.30 8.02 11.98
C THR A 111 8.25 6.72 11.17
N ARG A 112 8.61 6.79 9.90
CA ARG A 112 8.67 5.61 9.04
C ARG A 112 9.66 4.57 9.56
N ARG A 113 10.80 5.04 10.12
CA ARG A 113 11.79 4.19 10.80
C ARG A 113 11.21 3.47 12.01
N GLU A 114 10.48 4.19 12.89
CA GLU A 114 9.85 3.58 14.08
C GLU A 114 8.80 2.53 13.70
N TYR A 115 8.07 2.77 12.60
CA TYR A 115 7.13 1.77 12.09
C TYR A 115 7.86 0.54 11.51
N GLU A 116 9.00 0.71 10.81
CA GLU A 116 9.83 -0.42 10.37
C GLU A 116 10.42 -1.20 11.56
N ASP A 117 10.86 -0.52 12.62
CA ASP A 117 11.35 -1.16 13.85
C ASP A 117 10.23 -1.99 14.51
N TYR A 118 8.99 -1.48 14.50
CA TYR A 118 7.82 -2.25 14.93
C TYR A 118 7.62 -3.51 14.06
N LEU A 119 7.68 -3.38 12.74
CA LEU A 119 7.56 -4.53 11.85
C LEU A 119 8.66 -5.58 12.11
N ARG A 120 9.91 -5.16 12.31
CA ARG A 120 11.04 -6.05 12.65
C ARG A 120 10.83 -6.71 14.02
N TRP A 121 10.30 -5.99 14.99
CA TRP A 121 9.93 -6.55 16.29
C TRP A 121 8.85 -7.62 16.13
N VAL A 122 7.81 -7.40 15.32
CA VAL A 122 6.79 -8.43 15.04
C VAL A 122 7.40 -9.65 14.36
N VAL A 123 8.30 -9.45 13.37
CA VAL A 123 9.05 -10.55 12.73
C VAL A 123 9.78 -11.41 13.77
N SER A 124 10.40 -10.81 14.78
CA SER A 124 11.13 -11.54 15.84
C SER A 124 10.24 -12.39 16.75
N LYS A 125 8.92 -12.15 16.74
CA LYS A 125 7.94 -12.88 17.57
C LYS A 125 7.21 -14.01 16.80
N LEU A 126 7.36 -14.07 15.47
CA LEU A 126 6.62 -14.99 14.61
C LEU A 126 7.53 -16.06 13.99
N TYR A 127 7.39 -17.32 14.45
CA TYR A 127 8.20 -18.44 13.98
C TYR A 127 7.76 -19.02 12.64
N VAL A 128 6.62 -18.58 12.09
CA VAL A 128 6.06 -19.08 10.81
C VAL A 128 6.70 -18.44 9.58
N LEU A 129 7.51 -17.39 9.78
CA LEU A 129 8.15 -16.64 8.70
C LEU A 129 9.45 -17.32 8.27
N ARG A 130 9.64 -17.46 6.95
CA ARG A 130 10.81 -18.07 6.32
C ARG A 130 11.44 -17.09 5.33
N PHE A 131 12.44 -16.35 5.77
CA PHE A 131 13.24 -15.48 4.93
C PHE A 131 14.26 -16.29 4.11
N SER A 132 14.79 -15.71 3.03
CA SER A 132 15.69 -16.42 2.09
C SER A 132 15.05 -17.63 1.41
N HIS A 133 13.73 -17.60 1.25
CA HIS A 133 12.92 -18.65 0.64
C HIS A 133 12.10 -18.06 -0.50
N ARG A 134 12.53 -18.28 -1.74
CA ARG A 134 11.86 -17.76 -2.95
C ARG A 134 10.88 -18.78 -3.50
N VAL A 135 9.62 -18.44 -3.59
CA VAL A 135 8.63 -19.22 -4.35
C VAL A 135 8.94 -19.10 -5.85
N GLU A 136 9.18 -20.22 -6.52
CA GLU A 136 9.54 -20.30 -7.95
C GLU A 136 8.35 -20.69 -8.82
N SER A 137 7.49 -21.59 -8.34
CA SER A 137 6.28 -22.00 -9.05
C SER A 137 5.21 -22.53 -8.12
N VAL A 138 3.96 -22.42 -8.57
CA VAL A 138 2.77 -22.99 -7.91
C VAL A 138 2.05 -23.87 -8.92
N HIS A 139 1.70 -25.07 -8.52
CA HIS A 139 0.90 -26.02 -9.29
C HIS A 139 -0.33 -26.45 -8.48
N TRP A 140 -1.40 -26.81 -9.17
CA TRP A 140 -2.54 -27.47 -8.54
C TRP A 140 -2.37 -28.98 -8.63
N ASP A 141 -2.45 -29.68 -7.50
CA ASP A 141 -2.41 -31.12 -7.40
C ASP A 141 -3.83 -31.64 -7.18
N ASP A 142 -4.49 -32.08 -8.24
CA ASP A 142 -5.86 -32.60 -8.20
C ASP A 142 -5.98 -33.81 -7.27
N GLY A 143 -4.99 -34.69 -7.28
CA GLY A 143 -5.00 -35.94 -6.49
C GLY A 143 -4.97 -35.69 -4.98
N ARG A 144 -4.34 -34.56 -4.56
CA ARG A 144 -4.25 -34.15 -3.16
C ARG A 144 -5.21 -33.02 -2.81
N SER A 145 -5.84 -32.40 -3.81
CA SER A 145 -6.65 -31.17 -3.66
C SER A 145 -5.89 -30.08 -2.91
N ARG A 146 -4.65 -29.79 -3.36
CA ARG A 146 -3.72 -28.84 -2.73
C ARG A 146 -2.90 -28.09 -3.78
N PHE A 147 -2.46 -26.90 -3.42
CA PHE A 147 -1.41 -26.19 -4.15
C PHE A 147 -0.05 -26.77 -3.79
N ALA A 148 0.73 -27.19 -4.79
CA ALA A 148 2.12 -27.60 -4.65
C ALA A 148 3.01 -26.38 -4.93
N VAL A 149 3.65 -25.87 -3.89
CA VAL A 149 4.48 -24.65 -3.90
C VAL A 149 5.95 -25.05 -3.92
N GLN A 150 6.65 -24.74 -5.00
CA GLN A 150 8.10 -24.95 -5.12
C GLN A 150 8.83 -23.73 -4.55
N VAL A 151 9.70 -23.99 -3.57
CA VAL A 151 10.44 -22.95 -2.84
C VAL A 151 11.94 -23.21 -2.97
N ALA A 152 12.69 -22.23 -3.51
CA ALA A 152 14.15 -22.26 -3.54
C ALA A 152 14.71 -21.54 -2.31
N ARG A 153 15.68 -22.15 -1.66
CA ARG A 153 16.49 -21.57 -0.59
C ARG A 153 17.76 -20.93 -1.15
N THR A 154 18.34 -19.99 -0.42
CA THR A 154 19.59 -19.34 -0.85
C THR A 154 20.78 -20.29 -0.96
N ASN A 155 20.79 -21.43 -0.26
CA ASN A 155 21.80 -22.47 -0.40
C ASN A 155 21.65 -23.33 -1.68
N GLY A 156 20.66 -23.04 -2.51
CA GLY A 156 20.37 -23.76 -3.76
C GLY A 156 19.41 -24.95 -3.60
N ASP A 157 19.05 -25.33 -2.37
CA ASP A 157 18.07 -26.39 -2.13
C ASP A 157 16.68 -25.99 -2.60
N ARG A 158 15.91 -26.94 -3.10
CA ARG A 158 14.50 -26.78 -3.44
C ARG A 158 13.66 -27.70 -2.56
N VAL A 159 12.60 -27.13 -2.04
CA VAL A 159 11.60 -27.86 -1.23
C VAL A 159 10.23 -27.71 -1.88
N CYS A 160 9.40 -28.74 -1.76
CA CYS A 160 8.01 -28.70 -2.18
C CYS A 160 7.11 -28.68 -0.94
N VAL A 161 6.26 -27.68 -0.86
CA VAL A 161 5.32 -27.49 0.23
C VAL A 161 3.90 -27.55 -0.33
N LEU A 162 3.03 -28.32 0.33
CA LEU A 162 1.61 -28.37 -0.02
C LEU A 162 0.82 -27.37 0.83
N ALA A 163 -0.10 -26.66 0.20
CA ALA A 163 -1.00 -25.72 0.85
C ALA A 163 -2.45 -25.96 0.45
N LYS A 164 -3.38 -25.82 1.39
CA LYS A 164 -4.81 -25.79 1.06
C LYS A 164 -5.16 -24.47 0.38
N ASP A 165 -4.73 -23.36 0.98
CA ASP A 165 -5.01 -22.01 0.52
C ASP A 165 -3.71 -21.20 0.40
N LEU A 166 -3.71 -20.18 -0.48
CA LEU A 166 -2.58 -19.28 -0.69
C LEU A 166 -2.98 -17.84 -0.40
N VAL A 167 -2.04 -17.05 0.16
CA VAL A 167 -2.20 -15.59 0.28
C VAL A 167 -1.01 -14.90 -0.38
N ILE A 168 -1.27 -14.12 -1.43
CA ILE A 168 -0.23 -13.47 -2.24
C ILE A 168 -0.09 -12.02 -1.81
N GLY A 169 1.02 -11.69 -1.15
CA GLY A 169 1.37 -10.35 -0.68
C GLY A 169 2.77 -9.95 -1.11
N ILE A 170 3.07 -10.03 -2.42
CA ILE A 170 4.40 -9.78 -3.00
C ILE A 170 4.71 -8.30 -3.23
N GLY A 171 3.78 -7.42 -2.88
CA GLY A 171 3.91 -5.97 -3.05
C GLY A 171 3.89 -5.53 -4.50
N THR A 172 4.46 -4.35 -4.74
CA THR A 172 4.51 -3.67 -6.02
C THR A 172 5.93 -3.60 -6.58
N GLU A 173 6.06 -3.17 -7.84
CA GLU A 173 7.36 -2.93 -8.48
C GLU A 173 7.44 -1.49 -9.00
N PRO A 174 8.65 -0.92 -9.15
CA PRO A 174 8.85 0.40 -9.73
C PRO A 174 8.19 0.54 -11.09
N ALA A 175 7.44 1.64 -11.28
CA ALA A 175 6.79 1.97 -12.55
C ALA A 175 7.60 3.06 -13.27
N VAL A 176 8.48 2.66 -14.19
CA VAL A 176 9.23 3.59 -15.05
C VAL A 176 8.42 3.85 -16.32
N PRO A 177 8.13 5.13 -16.68
CA PRO A 177 7.47 5.46 -17.94
C PRO A 177 8.27 4.99 -19.15
N GLU A 178 7.57 4.59 -20.22
CA GLU A 178 8.20 4.13 -21.47
C GLU A 178 9.19 5.17 -22.02
N ALA A 179 8.86 6.44 -21.94
CA ALA A 179 9.71 7.56 -22.34
C ALA A 179 11.13 7.55 -21.72
N LEU A 180 11.32 6.86 -20.58
CA LEU A 180 12.59 6.81 -19.84
C LEU A 180 13.30 5.46 -19.96
N THR A 181 12.65 4.41 -20.46
CA THR A 181 13.19 3.03 -20.44
C THR A 181 14.46 2.85 -21.27
N GLY A 182 14.70 3.73 -22.26
CA GLY A 182 15.90 3.71 -23.10
C GLY A 182 17.15 4.32 -22.45
N LEU A 183 17.03 4.95 -21.28
CA LEU A 183 18.18 5.54 -20.59
C LEU A 183 19.04 4.46 -19.92
N PRO A 184 20.36 4.51 -20.09
CA PRO A 184 21.25 3.56 -19.44
C PRO A 184 21.40 3.86 -17.94
N GLN A 185 21.70 2.85 -17.14
CA GLN A 185 22.29 3.05 -15.82
C GLN A 185 23.71 3.62 -15.99
N PRO A 186 24.15 4.59 -15.21
CA PRO A 186 23.55 5.21 -14.02
C PRO A 186 22.71 6.47 -14.27
N LYS A 187 22.31 6.79 -15.50
CA LYS A 187 21.59 8.02 -15.88
C LYS A 187 20.11 8.08 -15.47
N LEU A 188 19.53 6.92 -15.19
CA LEU A 188 18.17 6.77 -14.67
C LEU A 188 18.21 6.11 -13.29
N LEU A 189 17.51 6.73 -12.33
CA LEU A 189 17.33 6.25 -10.98
C LEU A 189 15.84 6.23 -10.66
N HIS A 190 15.29 5.10 -10.19
CA HIS A 190 13.95 5.11 -9.61
C HIS A 190 13.99 5.56 -8.14
N SER A 191 12.95 6.25 -7.67
CA SER A 191 12.86 6.71 -6.28
C SER A 191 13.06 5.60 -5.23
N ALA A 192 12.70 4.36 -5.57
CA ALA A 192 12.89 3.19 -4.71
C ALA A 192 14.36 2.93 -4.32
N ASP A 193 15.33 3.47 -5.08
CA ASP A 193 16.75 3.30 -4.86
C ASP A 193 17.49 4.61 -4.51
N TYR A 194 16.75 5.69 -4.24
CA TYR A 194 17.32 7.02 -4.08
C TYR A 194 18.41 7.08 -3.02
N LEU A 195 18.15 6.62 -1.79
CA LEU A 195 19.14 6.63 -0.71
C LEU A 195 20.30 5.67 -0.97
N ASN A 196 20.05 4.54 -1.65
CA ASN A 196 21.11 3.58 -2.01
C ASN A 196 22.08 4.17 -3.04
N ARG A 197 21.61 5.11 -3.86
CA ARG A 197 22.40 5.77 -4.92
C ARG A 197 22.61 7.27 -4.67
N ARG A 198 22.55 7.67 -3.42
CA ARG A 198 22.70 9.07 -2.99
C ARG A 198 23.98 9.73 -3.50
N LEU A 199 25.10 8.99 -3.54
CA LEU A 199 26.37 9.50 -4.07
C LEU A 199 26.32 9.84 -5.56
N ASP A 200 25.51 9.13 -6.36
CA ASP A 200 25.33 9.46 -7.78
C ASP A 200 24.57 10.78 -7.94
N VAL A 201 23.58 11.01 -7.07
CA VAL A 201 22.81 12.25 -7.01
C VAL A 201 23.70 13.44 -6.60
N GLU A 202 24.54 13.27 -5.58
CA GLU A 202 25.46 14.31 -5.09
C GLU A 202 26.53 14.72 -6.12
N ARG A 203 26.95 13.79 -6.98
CA ARG A 203 27.93 14.03 -8.04
C ARG A 203 27.31 14.64 -9.31
N ALA A 204 26.00 14.62 -9.44
CA ALA A 204 25.33 15.16 -10.59
C ALA A 204 25.42 16.70 -10.60
N GLN A 205 25.65 17.31 -11.75
CA GLN A 205 25.59 18.77 -11.89
C GLN A 205 24.14 19.28 -11.86
N HIS A 206 23.24 18.50 -12.47
CA HIS A 206 21.82 18.80 -12.51
C HIS A 206 21.00 17.50 -12.41
N VAL A 207 19.96 17.53 -11.57
CA VAL A 207 19.03 16.39 -11.36
C VAL A 207 17.63 16.79 -11.81
N THR A 208 16.99 15.97 -12.62
CA THR A 208 15.55 16.13 -12.90
C THR A 208 14.77 15.08 -12.15
N VAL A 209 13.89 15.52 -11.23
CA VAL A 209 12.96 14.66 -10.49
C VAL A 209 11.61 14.68 -11.21
N ILE A 210 11.12 13.49 -11.62
CA ILE A 210 9.85 13.35 -12.36
C ILE A 210 8.84 12.63 -11.47
N GLY A 211 7.75 13.31 -11.12
CA GLY A 211 6.67 12.76 -10.32
C GLY A 211 5.94 13.79 -9.48
N SER A 212 4.71 13.47 -9.04
CA SER A 212 3.82 14.37 -8.28
C SER A 212 3.42 13.81 -6.91
N GLY A 213 3.96 12.67 -6.49
CA GLY A 213 3.59 12.02 -5.23
C GLY A 213 4.59 12.27 -4.10
N GLN A 214 4.31 11.67 -2.93
CA GLN A 214 5.12 11.80 -1.72
C GLN A 214 6.61 11.47 -1.94
N SER A 215 6.92 10.40 -2.70
CA SER A 215 8.30 10.01 -2.97
C SER A 215 9.10 11.10 -3.72
N ALA A 216 8.46 11.79 -4.69
CA ALA A 216 9.08 12.90 -5.38
C ALA A 216 9.32 14.09 -4.43
N ALA A 217 8.31 14.41 -3.60
CA ALA A 217 8.39 15.52 -2.66
C ALA A 217 9.47 15.32 -1.59
N GLU A 218 9.61 14.11 -1.04
CA GLU A 218 10.67 13.78 -0.08
C GLU A 218 12.08 13.89 -0.69
N ILE A 219 12.24 13.45 -1.95
CA ILE A 219 13.50 13.61 -2.69
C ILE A 219 13.80 15.10 -2.94
N VAL A 220 12.80 15.87 -3.36
CA VAL A 220 12.95 17.32 -3.55
C VAL A 220 13.29 18.04 -2.25
N LEU A 221 12.68 17.63 -1.14
CA LEU A 221 13.01 18.16 0.19
C LEU A 221 14.47 17.87 0.58
N ASP A 222 14.98 16.65 0.33
CA ASP A 222 16.38 16.30 0.52
C ASP A 222 17.31 17.13 -0.38
N LEU A 223 16.96 17.27 -1.66
CA LEU A 223 17.73 18.11 -2.61
C LEU A 223 17.76 19.57 -2.20
N LEU A 224 16.65 20.15 -1.75
CA LEU A 224 16.58 21.54 -1.27
C LEU A 224 17.48 21.77 -0.06
N ARG A 225 17.46 20.87 0.92
CA ARG A 225 18.33 20.95 2.11
C ARG A 225 19.81 20.93 1.72
N ARG A 226 20.19 20.06 0.77
CA ARG A 226 21.58 19.93 0.28
C ARG A 226 22.00 21.07 -0.61
N ASN A 227 21.11 21.56 -1.46
CA ASN A 227 21.42 22.64 -2.38
C ASN A 227 21.78 23.97 -1.65
N LEU A 228 21.30 24.16 -0.42
CA LEU A 228 21.74 25.22 0.46
C LEU A 228 23.23 25.12 0.85
N GLU A 229 23.83 23.91 0.72
CA GLU A 229 25.20 23.56 1.12
C GLU A 229 26.09 23.12 -0.06
N ASN A 230 25.84 23.60 -1.28
CA ASN A 230 26.53 23.21 -2.53
C ASN A 230 26.05 21.90 -3.18
N GLY A 231 24.80 21.48 -2.94
CA GLY A 231 24.17 20.37 -3.66
C GLY A 231 23.87 20.67 -5.13
N PRO A 232 23.45 19.66 -5.92
CA PRO A 232 23.20 19.79 -7.34
C PRO A 232 22.07 20.79 -7.64
N ALA A 233 22.13 21.44 -8.80
CA ALA A 233 20.96 22.10 -9.38
C ALA A 233 19.88 21.04 -9.70
N PHE A 234 18.60 21.41 -9.60
CA PHE A 234 17.56 20.45 -9.95
C PHE A 234 16.30 21.09 -10.51
N THR A 235 15.57 20.28 -11.29
CA THR A 235 14.22 20.59 -11.75
C THR A 235 13.25 19.53 -11.26
N TRP A 236 12.14 19.94 -10.66
CA TRP A 236 11.02 19.06 -10.31
C TRP A 236 9.91 19.17 -11.34
N VAL A 237 9.62 18.07 -12.04
CA VAL A 237 8.68 18.03 -13.15
C VAL A 237 7.50 17.13 -12.83
N THR A 238 6.28 17.60 -13.06
CA THR A 238 5.09 16.77 -12.96
C THR A 238 4.09 17.01 -14.09
N ARG A 239 3.46 15.92 -14.54
CA ARG A 239 2.37 15.96 -15.52
C ARG A 239 1.08 16.53 -14.95
N THR A 240 0.88 16.44 -13.63
CA THR A 240 -0.27 17.04 -12.95
C THR A 240 -0.19 18.56 -13.01
N ARG A 241 -1.35 19.23 -12.99
CA ARG A 241 -1.43 20.70 -13.06
C ARG A 241 -0.93 21.42 -11.80
N SER A 242 -0.71 20.65 -10.73
CA SER A 242 -0.16 21.14 -9.46
C SER A 242 0.59 20.03 -8.73
N PHE A 243 1.39 20.41 -7.75
CA PHE A 243 1.91 19.53 -6.71
C PHE A 243 0.83 19.42 -5.63
N ALA A 244 -0.08 18.46 -5.81
CA ALA A 244 -1.31 18.39 -5.05
C ALA A 244 -1.15 17.67 -3.71
N PRO A 245 -1.82 18.17 -2.66
CA PRO A 245 -1.84 17.51 -1.38
C PRO A 245 -2.56 16.16 -1.44
N LEU A 246 -2.17 15.24 -0.56
CA LEU A 246 -2.95 14.06 -0.21
C LEU A 246 -4.19 14.54 0.55
N ASP A 247 -5.37 14.14 0.08
CA ASP A 247 -6.61 14.52 0.74
C ASP A 247 -6.90 13.56 1.92
N TYR A 248 -6.54 14.01 3.12
CA TYR A 248 -6.78 13.34 4.40
C TYR A 248 -7.78 14.09 5.27
N SER A 249 -8.70 14.84 4.68
CA SER A 249 -9.82 15.39 5.43
C SER A 249 -10.66 14.25 6.02
N LYS A 250 -11.22 14.46 7.23
CA LYS A 250 -11.81 13.37 8.03
C LYS A 250 -12.93 12.62 7.31
N LEU A 251 -13.80 13.31 6.56
CA LEU A 251 -14.87 12.64 5.82
C LEU A 251 -14.37 11.94 4.55
N VAL A 252 -13.27 12.41 3.96
CA VAL A 252 -12.61 11.73 2.83
C VAL A 252 -11.92 10.46 3.31
N LEU A 253 -11.32 10.45 4.50
CA LEU A 253 -10.74 9.24 5.09
C LEU A 253 -11.77 8.12 5.30
N GLU A 254 -13.07 8.43 5.34
CA GLU A 254 -14.09 7.39 5.36
C GLU A 254 -14.13 6.53 4.09
N MET A 255 -13.54 7.01 2.98
CA MET A 255 -13.38 6.25 1.73
C MET A 255 -12.27 5.18 1.81
N THR A 256 -11.45 5.20 2.85
CA THR A 256 -10.48 4.12 3.14
C THR A 256 -10.99 3.15 4.21
N THR A 257 -12.31 3.01 4.35
CA THR A 257 -12.94 2.14 5.34
C THR A 257 -13.64 0.93 4.72
N PRO A 258 -13.91 -0.12 5.51
CA PRO A 258 -14.69 -1.27 5.07
C PRO A 258 -16.07 -0.94 4.49
N ALA A 259 -16.71 0.15 4.93
CA ALA A 259 -17.99 0.59 4.38
C ALA A 259 -17.85 0.99 2.90
N TYR A 260 -16.83 1.78 2.58
CA TYR A 260 -16.55 2.18 1.21
C TYR A 260 -16.08 1.01 0.34
N ILE A 261 -15.25 0.12 0.86
CA ILE A 261 -14.81 -1.10 0.15
C ILE A 261 -16.01 -1.91 -0.33
N ARG A 262 -16.99 -2.17 0.55
CA ARG A 262 -18.20 -2.91 0.18
C ARG A 262 -19.04 -2.20 -0.89
N TYR A 263 -19.18 -0.89 -0.76
CA TYR A 263 -19.87 -0.06 -1.77
C TYR A 263 -19.14 -0.13 -3.11
N PHE A 264 -17.83 0.17 -3.11
CA PHE A 264 -17.02 0.20 -4.33
C PHE A 264 -17.01 -1.16 -5.02
N HIS A 265 -16.85 -2.26 -4.27
CA HIS A 265 -16.85 -3.62 -4.83
C HIS A 265 -18.17 -3.96 -5.56
N GLY A 266 -19.31 -3.46 -5.08
CA GLY A 266 -20.62 -3.66 -5.70
C GLY A 266 -20.89 -2.84 -6.97
N LEU A 267 -20.03 -1.89 -7.34
CA LEU A 267 -20.22 -1.05 -8.53
C LEU A 267 -19.93 -1.79 -9.84
N PRO A 268 -20.49 -1.34 -10.98
CA PRO A 268 -20.07 -1.77 -12.31
C PRO A 268 -18.57 -1.49 -12.55
N GLN A 269 -17.90 -2.32 -13.37
CA GLN A 269 -16.46 -2.25 -13.52
C GLN A 269 -15.98 -0.93 -14.17
N ASP A 270 -16.71 -0.41 -15.14
CA ASP A 270 -16.44 0.88 -15.79
C ASP A 270 -16.50 2.05 -14.82
N VAL A 271 -17.45 2.00 -13.85
CA VAL A 271 -17.56 2.99 -12.77
C VAL A 271 -16.37 2.89 -11.83
N LYS A 272 -15.95 1.68 -11.43
CA LYS A 272 -14.75 1.44 -10.61
C LYS A 272 -13.50 2.01 -11.28
N ASP A 273 -13.32 1.73 -12.57
CA ASP A 273 -12.14 2.17 -13.32
C ASP A 273 -12.08 3.70 -13.42
N ARG A 274 -13.21 4.37 -13.65
CA ARG A 274 -13.33 5.83 -13.62
C ARG A 274 -13.02 6.39 -12.24
N LEU A 275 -13.62 5.87 -11.17
CA LEU A 275 -13.42 6.34 -9.81
C LEU A 275 -11.96 6.20 -9.35
N ASN A 276 -11.27 5.13 -9.70
CA ASN A 276 -9.85 4.95 -9.40
C ASN A 276 -8.96 6.03 -10.04
N VAL A 277 -9.37 6.56 -11.19
CA VAL A 277 -8.67 7.69 -11.83
C VAL A 277 -9.03 9.01 -11.16
N GLU A 278 -10.30 9.25 -10.84
CA GLU A 278 -10.78 10.50 -10.23
C GLU A 278 -10.27 10.66 -8.78
N GLN A 279 -10.18 9.57 -8.04
CA GLN A 279 -9.84 9.52 -6.61
C GLN A 279 -8.34 9.40 -6.32
N TRP A 280 -7.48 9.69 -7.28
CA TRP A 280 -6.03 9.51 -7.14
C TRP A 280 -5.41 10.28 -5.96
N GLN A 281 -5.96 11.43 -5.57
CA GLN A 281 -5.46 12.24 -4.46
C GLN A 281 -5.66 11.58 -3.09
N HIS A 282 -6.51 10.57 -2.97
CA HIS A 282 -6.72 9.85 -1.71
C HIS A 282 -5.60 8.84 -1.39
N TYR A 283 -4.71 8.55 -2.36
CA TYR A 283 -3.62 7.58 -2.16
C TYR A 283 -2.30 7.91 -2.88
N LYS A 284 -2.24 9.02 -3.64
CA LYS A 284 -1.05 9.40 -4.42
C LYS A 284 -0.60 10.86 -4.25
N GLY A 285 -1.24 11.63 -3.37
CA GLY A 285 -0.88 13.01 -3.09
C GLY A 285 0.36 13.15 -2.19
N ILE A 286 0.69 14.40 -1.86
CA ILE A 286 1.81 14.77 -0.97
C ILE A 286 1.24 15.18 0.39
N SER A 287 1.87 14.79 1.49
CA SER A 287 1.43 15.27 2.81
C SER A 287 1.57 16.81 2.89
N THR A 288 0.58 17.47 3.46
CA THR A 288 0.60 18.93 3.63
C THR A 288 1.86 19.39 4.34
N LYS A 289 2.26 18.69 5.40
CA LYS A 289 3.50 18.96 6.14
C LYS A 289 4.76 18.96 5.25
N THR A 290 4.84 18.03 4.28
CA THR A 290 5.97 17.98 3.34
C THR A 290 5.92 19.15 2.37
N LEU A 291 4.73 19.54 1.88
CA LEU A 291 4.56 20.71 1.02
C LEU A 291 4.95 22.01 1.75
N ASP A 292 4.53 22.18 3.01
CA ASP A 292 4.89 23.32 3.84
C ASP A 292 6.41 23.42 4.01
N GLN A 293 7.07 22.31 4.35
CA GLN A 293 8.53 22.27 4.49
C GLN A 293 9.26 22.63 3.18
N ILE A 294 8.77 22.14 2.03
CA ILE A 294 9.35 22.50 0.71
C ILE A 294 9.19 23.99 0.47
N HIS A 295 8.00 24.54 0.68
CA HIS A 295 7.73 25.96 0.45
C HIS A 295 8.58 26.85 1.34
N ASP A 296 8.71 26.53 2.63
CA ASP A 296 9.54 27.28 3.57
C ASP A 296 11.02 27.29 3.16
N LEU A 297 11.55 26.15 2.69
CA LEU A 297 12.91 26.08 2.20
C LEU A 297 13.13 26.87 0.90
N LEU A 298 12.17 26.85 -0.03
CA LEU A 298 12.22 27.66 -1.24
C LEU A 298 12.22 29.16 -0.89
N TYR A 299 11.36 29.59 0.01
CA TYR A 299 11.30 30.98 0.48
C TYR A 299 12.60 31.42 1.16
N GLN A 300 13.14 30.62 2.09
CA GLN A 300 14.41 30.89 2.74
C GLN A 300 15.58 30.96 1.74
N ARG A 301 15.56 30.10 0.74
CA ARG A 301 16.56 30.08 -0.30
C ARG A 301 16.52 31.33 -1.15
N GLU A 302 15.34 31.74 -1.58
CA GLU A 302 15.18 32.97 -2.39
C GLU A 302 15.79 34.19 -1.70
N LEU A 303 15.58 34.29 -0.39
CA LEU A 303 16.15 35.38 0.41
C LEU A 303 17.68 35.35 0.51
N LYS A 304 18.30 34.13 0.48
CA LYS A 304 19.74 33.97 0.71
C LYS A 304 20.55 33.94 -0.57
N ALA A 305 20.09 33.26 -1.59
CA ALA A 305 20.89 32.90 -2.77
C ALA A 305 20.13 32.97 -4.11
N GLY A 306 18.85 33.28 -4.09
CA GLY A 306 17.96 33.18 -5.24
C GLY A 306 17.66 31.74 -5.66
N LEU A 307 16.82 31.59 -6.69
CA LEU A 307 16.32 30.28 -7.15
C LEU A 307 16.98 29.79 -8.45
N ALA A 308 18.09 30.38 -8.90
CA ALA A 308 18.68 30.12 -10.22
C ALA A 308 19.02 28.61 -10.48
N SER A 309 19.23 27.82 -9.43
CA SER A 309 19.54 26.38 -9.55
C SER A 309 18.38 25.45 -9.17
N VAL A 310 17.18 26.00 -8.96
CA VAL A 310 15.98 25.23 -8.57
C VAL A 310 14.82 25.63 -9.44
N GLU A 311 14.19 24.67 -10.07
CA GLU A 311 13.03 24.91 -10.91
C GLU A 311 11.91 23.90 -10.62
N LEU A 312 10.67 24.37 -10.53
CA LEU A 312 9.47 23.57 -10.35
C LEU A 312 8.54 23.75 -11.56
N ARG A 313 8.20 22.65 -12.24
CA ARG A 313 7.35 22.68 -13.44
C ARG A 313 6.18 21.71 -13.29
N CYS A 314 4.96 22.22 -13.23
CA CYS A 314 3.73 21.43 -13.29
C CYS A 314 3.09 21.49 -14.68
N GLY A 315 2.19 20.55 -15.00
CA GLY A 315 1.57 20.45 -16.32
C GLY A 315 2.57 20.08 -17.43
N VAL A 316 3.66 19.39 -17.12
CA VAL A 316 4.71 19.02 -18.07
C VAL A 316 4.87 17.52 -18.13
N ALA A 317 4.62 16.93 -19.30
CA ALA A 317 4.84 15.53 -19.62
C ALA A 317 6.21 15.34 -20.26
N VAL A 318 6.98 14.35 -19.81
CA VAL A 318 8.19 13.90 -20.52
C VAL A 318 7.75 12.89 -21.57
N GLU A 319 8.02 13.18 -22.83
CA GLU A 319 7.61 12.37 -23.99
C GLU A 319 8.70 11.39 -24.47
N SER A 320 9.96 11.82 -24.36
CA SER A 320 11.11 10.97 -24.67
C SER A 320 12.36 11.41 -23.90
N ALA A 321 13.33 10.53 -23.80
CA ALA A 321 14.63 10.79 -23.22
C ALA A 321 15.74 10.12 -24.03
N ALA A 322 16.85 10.83 -24.23
CA ALA A 322 17.99 10.32 -24.96
C ALA A 322 19.31 10.74 -24.30
N LEU A 323 20.30 9.86 -24.31
CA LEU A 323 21.67 10.19 -23.91
C LEU A 323 22.37 10.94 -25.03
N ARG A 324 22.92 12.13 -24.73
CA ARG A 324 23.72 12.93 -25.66
C ARG A 324 25.19 12.46 -25.69
N SER A 325 25.92 12.83 -26.73
CA SER A 325 27.37 12.60 -26.82
C SER A 325 28.18 13.29 -25.70
N SER A 326 27.64 14.36 -25.12
CA SER A 326 28.22 15.03 -23.94
C SER A 326 28.13 14.20 -22.66
N GLY A 327 27.33 13.12 -22.64
CA GLY A 327 27.04 12.33 -21.45
C GLY A 327 25.84 12.84 -20.65
N ASP A 328 25.19 13.94 -21.06
CA ASP A 328 23.96 14.44 -20.45
C ASP A 328 22.74 13.75 -21.06
N VAL A 329 21.62 13.80 -20.34
CA VAL A 329 20.32 13.34 -20.80
C VAL A 329 19.54 14.52 -21.38
N ALA A 330 19.03 14.38 -22.59
CA ALA A 330 18.06 15.29 -23.19
C ALA A 330 16.66 14.74 -22.94
N LEU A 331 15.80 15.51 -22.27
CA LEU A 331 14.40 15.21 -22.05
C LEU A 331 13.56 16.06 -23.00
N VAL A 332 12.77 15.44 -23.86
CA VAL A 332 11.74 16.15 -24.66
C VAL A 332 10.49 16.25 -23.78
N CYS A 333 10.10 17.46 -23.51
CA CYS A 333 9.00 17.79 -22.59
C CYS A 333 7.88 18.50 -23.36
N ARG A 334 6.63 18.18 -23.05
CA ARG A 334 5.44 18.89 -23.53
C ARG A 334 4.68 19.52 -22.39
N GLN A 335 4.42 20.81 -22.48
CA GLN A 335 3.45 21.48 -21.61
C GLN A 335 2.02 21.03 -22.02
N THR A 336 1.28 20.45 -21.07
CA THR A 336 0.03 19.72 -21.36
C THR A 336 -1.14 20.63 -21.78
N ASP A 337 -1.17 21.88 -21.30
CA ASP A 337 -2.27 22.81 -21.57
C ASP A 337 -2.06 23.60 -22.86
N THR A 338 -0.82 23.99 -23.19
CA THR A 338 -0.47 24.77 -24.39
C THR A 338 -0.02 23.91 -25.57
N GLY A 339 0.39 22.66 -25.32
CA GLY A 339 1.00 21.78 -26.32
C GLY A 339 2.44 22.16 -26.70
N SER A 340 3.02 23.20 -26.07
CA SER A 340 4.39 23.65 -26.37
C SER A 340 5.41 22.59 -26.00
N VAL A 341 6.32 22.31 -26.95
CA VAL A 341 7.40 21.33 -26.76
C VAL A 341 8.72 22.05 -26.53
N PHE A 342 9.49 21.57 -25.58
CA PHE A 342 10.82 22.07 -25.26
C PHE A 342 11.74 20.93 -24.84
N GLU A 343 13.03 21.19 -24.90
CA GLU A 343 14.04 20.23 -24.44
C GLU A 343 14.66 20.71 -23.13
N GLN A 344 14.87 19.78 -22.21
CA GLN A 344 15.58 19.99 -20.95
C GLN A 344 16.79 19.06 -20.86
N ALA A 345 17.96 19.62 -20.63
CA ALA A 345 19.17 18.87 -20.37
C ALA A 345 19.31 18.59 -18.86
N THR A 346 19.79 17.41 -18.52
CA THR A 346 20.04 17.00 -17.13
C THR A 346 21.16 15.96 -17.06
N SER A 347 21.91 15.92 -15.96
CA SER A 347 22.96 14.91 -15.77
C SER A 347 22.43 13.59 -15.24
N LEU A 348 21.30 13.64 -14.50
CA LEU A 348 20.67 12.47 -13.88
C LEU A 348 19.13 12.66 -13.83
N VAL A 349 18.40 11.60 -14.14
CA VAL A 349 16.96 11.55 -14.02
C VAL A 349 16.56 10.69 -12.82
N VAL A 350 15.74 11.23 -11.91
CA VAL A 350 15.11 10.49 -10.83
C VAL A 350 13.63 10.29 -11.18
N SER A 351 13.27 9.07 -11.50
CA SER A 351 11.89 8.66 -11.79
C SER A 351 11.16 8.37 -10.47
N ALA A 352 10.40 9.32 -9.96
CA ALA A 352 9.52 9.16 -8.81
C ALA A 352 8.06 8.98 -9.27
N THR A 353 7.87 8.12 -10.26
CA THR A 353 6.63 7.92 -11.00
C THR A 353 5.74 6.81 -10.40
N GLY A 354 6.09 6.40 -9.18
CA GLY A 354 5.30 5.47 -8.38
C GLY A 354 5.55 4.00 -8.73
N TYR A 355 4.56 3.19 -8.41
CA TYR A 355 4.66 1.74 -8.46
C TYR A 355 3.46 1.17 -9.21
N ARG A 356 3.63 -0.04 -9.74
CA ARG A 356 2.56 -0.84 -10.34
C ARG A 356 2.47 -2.19 -9.65
N GLU A 357 1.34 -2.84 -9.80
CA GLU A 357 1.12 -4.19 -9.35
C GLU A 357 2.17 -5.13 -9.96
N ARG A 358 2.75 -5.98 -9.13
CA ARG A 358 3.68 -7.01 -9.58
C ARG A 358 2.89 -8.23 -10.04
N ARG A 359 3.15 -8.69 -11.27
CA ARG A 359 2.59 -9.94 -11.76
C ARG A 359 3.41 -11.13 -11.25
N PRO A 360 2.80 -12.07 -10.52
CA PRO A 360 3.51 -13.21 -9.94
C PRO A 360 3.79 -14.28 -11.00
N SER A 361 4.98 -14.28 -11.59
CA SER A 361 5.40 -15.26 -12.60
C SER A 361 5.33 -16.70 -12.12
N PHE A 362 5.43 -16.92 -10.82
CA PHE A 362 5.32 -18.25 -10.21
C PHE A 362 3.90 -18.87 -10.30
N LEU A 363 2.87 -18.08 -10.63
CA LEU A 363 1.52 -18.58 -10.92
C LEU A 363 1.35 -19.07 -12.37
N GLY A 364 2.37 -18.90 -13.23
CA GLY A 364 2.31 -19.33 -14.64
C GLY A 364 1.77 -20.75 -14.84
N PRO A 365 2.18 -21.77 -14.06
CA PRO A 365 1.66 -23.12 -14.23
C PRO A 365 0.16 -23.28 -13.99
N ILE A 366 -0.47 -22.41 -13.20
CA ILE A 366 -1.91 -22.42 -12.91
C ILE A 366 -2.65 -21.24 -13.56
N GLU A 367 -2.02 -20.52 -14.47
CA GLU A 367 -2.59 -19.32 -15.11
C GLU A 367 -3.95 -19.58 -15.75
N SER A 368 -4.14 -20.74 -16.38
CA SER A 368 -5.40 -21.15 -17.00
C SER A 368 -6.55 -21.40 -16.02
N LEU A 369 -6.23 -21.55 -14.72
CA LEU A 369 -7.22 -21.75 -13.66
C LEU A 369 -7.67 -20.42 -13.02
N LEU A 370 -6.98 -19.30 -13.31
CA LEU A 370 -7.26 -17.98 -12.73
C LEU A 370 -8.24 -17.21 -13.63
N GLN A 371 -9.38 -16.81 -13.08
CA GLN A 371 -10.35 -16.00 -13.81
C GLN A 371 -9.90 -14.55 -13.88
N ARG A 372 -10.03 -13.97 -15.09
CA ARG A 372 -9.64 -12.58 -15.36
C ARG A 372 -10.78 -11.77 -15.95
N ASP A 373 -10.73 -10.45 -15.72
CA ASP A 373 -11.63 -9.50 -16.37
C ASP A 373 -11.16 -9.18 -17.82
N ALA A 374 -11.92 -8.34 -18.52
CA ALA A 374 -11.62 -7.93 -19.90
C ALA A 374 -10.29 -7.18 -20.06
N GLN A 375 -9.72 -6.64 -18.98
CA GLN A 375 -8.43 -5.95 -18.93
C GLN A 375 -7.28 -6.88 -18.50
N GLY A 376 -7.57 -8.17 -18.29
CA GLY A 376 -6.59 -9.17 -17.89
C GLY A 376 -6.19 -9.11 -16.41
N ARG A 377 -6.97 -8.43 -15.55
CA ARG A 377 -6.78 -8.37 -14.10
C ARG A 377 -7.50 -9.54 -13.44
N TYR A 378 -7.06 -9.99 -12.26
CA TYR A 378 -7.74 -11.03 -11.51
C TYR A 378 -9.17 -10.61 -11.15
N ARG A 379 -10.13 -11.51 -11.28
CA ARG A 379 -11.46 -11.32 -10.72
C ARG A 379 -11.41 -11.64 -9.22
N VAL A 380 -11.51 -10.60 -8.40
CA VAL A 380 -11.36 -10.69 -6.94
C VAL A 380 -12.70 -10.50 -6.26
N ARG A 381 -13.10 -11.49 -5.43
CA ARG A 381 -14.31 -11.42 -4.61
C ARG A 381 -14.13 -10.49 -3.42
N LEU A 382 -15.23 -10.10 -2.79
CA LEU A 382 -15.23 -9.20 -1.65
C LEU A 382 -14.39 -9.72 -0.45
N ASP A 383 -14.22 -11.04 -0.33
CA ASP A 383 -13.37 -11.67 0.66
C ASP A 383 -11.87 -11.73 0.28
N TYR A 384 -11.49 -11.00 -0.77
CA TYR A 384 -10.13 -10.94 -1.34
C TYR A 384 -9.67 -12.23 -2.05
N SER A 385 -10.54 -13.24 -2.19
CA SER A 385 -10.22 -14.44 -2.97
C SER A 385 -10.32 -14.17 -4.47
N VAL A 386 -9.37 -14.70 -5.23
CA VAL A 386 -9.39 -14.73 -6.70
C VAL A 386 -10.41 -15.77 -7.15
N GLU A 387 -11.21 -15.46 -8.17
CA GLU A 387 -12.09 -16.46 -8.79
C GLU A 387 -11.23 -17.47 -9.55
N LEU A 388 -11.42 -18.75 -9.23
CA LEU A 388 -10.72 -19.88 -9.83
C LEU A 388 -11.67 -20.75 -10.65
N ASP A 389 -11.11 -21.61 -11.50
CA ASP A 389 -11.84 -22.69 -12.15
C ASP A 389 -12.50 -23.61 -11.10
N GLU A 390 -13.66 -24.16 -11.41
CA GLU A 390 -14.45 -25.00 -10.49
C GLU A 390 -13.74 -26.29 -10.08
N SER A 391 -12.74 -26.74 -10.85
CA SER A 391 -11.90 -27.90 -10.50
C SER A 391 -10.99 -27.65 -9.31
N VAL A 392 -10.72 -26.40 -8.95
CA VAL A 392 -9.84 -26.03 -7.83
C VAL A 392 -10.64 -25.78 -6.57
N SER A 393 -10.49 -26.67 -5.60
CA SER A 393 -11.17 -26.55 -4.29
C SER A 393 -10.45 -25.64 -3.30
N GLY A 394 -9.17 -25.32 -3.51
CA GLY A 394 -8.40 -24.37 -2.70
C GLY A 394 -8.70 -22.93 -3.09
N LYS A 395 -8.27 -21.97 -2.26
CA LYS A 395 -8.43 -20.54 -2.50
C LYS A 395 -7.09 -19.82 -2.66
N ILE A 396 -7.07 -18.79 -3.49
CA ILE A 396 -5.95 -17.87 -3.61
C ILE A 396 -6.46 -16.49 -3.23
N PHE A 397 -5.88 -15.88 -2.22
CA PHE A 397 -6.18 -14.52 -1.79
C PHE A 397 -5.08 -13.58 -2.23
N VAL A 398 -5.44 -12.32 -2.46
CA VAL A 398 -4.49 -11.26 -2.83
C VAL A 398 -4.48 -10.15 -1.79
N ALA A 399 -3.30 -9.58 -1.56
CA ALA A 399 -3.11 -8.42 -0.70
C ALA A 399 -2.32 -7.35 -1.44
N ASN A 400 -2.95 -6.19 -1.67
CA ASN A 400 -2.45 -5.05 -2.44
C ASN A 400 -2.28 -5.31 -3.95
N ALA A 401 -3.17 -6.12 -4.54
CA ALA A 401 -3.30 -6.36 -5.98
C ALA A 401 -4.77 -6.23 -6.45
N GLU A 402 -5.64 -5.63 -5.64
CA GLU A 402 -7.08 -5.58 -5.84
C GLU A 402 -7.65 -4.16 -5.96
N LEU A 403 -6.82 -3.16 -6.33
CA LEU A 403 -7.26 -1.76 -6.48
C LEU A 403 -8.46 -1.61 -7.43
N HIS A 404 -8.49 -2.38 -8.52
CA HIS A 404 -9.55 -2.37 -9.52
C HIS A 404 -10.90 -2.91 -9.01
N SER A 405 -10.92 -3.63 -7.90
CA SER A 405 -12.12 -4.24 -7.30
C SER A 405 -12.47 -3.68 -5.93
N HIS A 406 -11.48 -3.24 -5.13
CA HIS A 406 -11.68 -2.76 -3.75
C HIS A 406 -11.40 -1.25 -3.58
N GLY A 407 -10.92 -0.55 -4.63
CA GLY A 407 -10.77 0.90 -4.66
C GLY A 407 -9.59 1.43 -3.83
N VAL A 408 -9.67 2.70 -3.50
CA VAL A 408 -8.59 3.51 -2.90
C VAL A 408 -8.05 2.98 -1.56
N ALA A 409 -8.81 2.15 -0.86
CA ALA A 409 -8.39 1.51 0.38
C ALA A 409 -7.36 0.38 0.17
N THR A 410 -7.16 -0.11 -1.06
CA THR A 410 -6.28 -1.25 -1.33
C THR A 410 -4.83 -1.05 -0.84
N PRO A 411 -4.12 0.06 -1.14
CA PRO A 411 -2.77 0.27 -0.67
C PRO A 411 -2.68 0.74 0.79
N ASP A 412 -3.82 1.06 1.44
CA ASP A 412 -3.86 1.66 2.77
C ASP A 412 -3.62 0.60 3.86
N LEU A 413 -2.59 0.80 4.69
CA LEU A 413 -2.31 -0.06 5.84
C LEU A 413 -3.39 0.05 6.94
N GLY A 414 -4.20 1.11 6.96
CA GLY A 414 -5.34 1.25 7.86
C GLY A 414 -6.40 0.16 7.69
N VAL A 415 -6.48 -0.47 6.51
CA VAL A 415 -7.38 -1.62 6.29
C VAL A 415 -6.66 -2.97 6.35
N CYS A 416 -5.37 -2.99 6.68
CA CYS A 416 -4.57 -4.23 6.74
C CYS A 416 -5.20 -5.26 7.69
N ALA A 417 -5.49 -4.87 8.93
CA ALA A 417 -6.10 -5.76 9.92
C ALA A 417 -7.48 -6.27 9.47
N TYR A 418 -8.34 -5.40 8.93
CA TYR A 418 -9.65 -5.78 8.41
C TYR A 418 -9.56 -6.77 7.25
N ARG A 419 -8.68 -6.51 6.26
CA ARG A 419 -8.44 -7.42 5.13
C ARG A 419 -8.01 -8.79 5.63
N ASN A 420 -7.01 -8.83 6.50
CA ASN A 420 -6.48 -10.07 7.03
C ASN A 420 -7.49 -10.85 7.86
N ALA A 421 -8.30 -10.17 8.68
CA ALA A 421 -9.40 -10.79 9.42
C ALA A 421 -10.46 -11.36 8.47
N THR A 422 -10.80 -10.65 7.38
CA THR A 422 -11.72 -11.14 6.35
C THR A 422 -11.18 -12.40 5.67
N ILE A 423 -9.89 -12.39 5.29
CA ILE A 423 -9.21 -13.54 4.70
C ILE A 423 -9.21 -14.73 5.67
N LEU A 424 -8.85 -14.54 6.94
CA LEU A 424 -8.80 -15.60 7.94
C LEU A 424 -10.19 -16.19 8.24
N ASN A 425 -11.23 -15.35 8.29
CA ASN A 425 -12.61 -15.82 8.39
C ASN A 425 -13.00 -16.69 7.17
N ALA A 426 -12.58 -16.31 5.96
CA ALA A 426 -12.85 -17.07 4.74
C ALA A 426 -12.07 -18.38 4.65
N ILE A 427 -10.81 -18.42 5.13
CA ILE A 427 -9.96 -19.62 5.20
C ILE A 427 -10.54 -20.63 6.19
N THR A 428 -10.89 -20.16 7.40
CA THR A 428 -11.39 -21.03 8.47
C THR A 428 -12.85 -21.44 8.30
N GLY A 429 -13.59 -20.73 7.43
CA GLY A 429 -15.04 -20.93 7.24
C GLY A 429 -15.89 -20.52 8.46
N ARG A 430 -15.33 -19.76 9.40
CA ARG A 430 -16.00 -19.27 10.62
C ARG A 430 -15.54 -17.85 10.97
N GLU A 431 -16.35 -17.11 11.73
CA GLU A 431 -15.99 -15.76 12.22
C GLU A 431 -14.98 -15.89 13.39
N VAL A 432 -13.70 -16.08 13.07
CA VAL A 432 -12.62 -16.09 14.08
C VAL A 432 -12.27 -14.67 14.54
N TYR A 433 -12.49 -13.69 13.68
CA TYR A 433 -12.41 -12.28 13.99
C TYR A 433 -13.72 -11.59 13.67
N ARG A 434 -14.30 -10.92 14.66
CA ARG A 434 -15.48 -10.09 14.46
C ARG A 434 -15.14 -8.89 13.60
N LEU A 435 -15.77 -8.77 12.44
CA LEU A 435 -15.59 -7.64 11.56
C LEU A 435 -16.43 -6.43 12.02
N PRO A 436 -15.89 -5.19 11.96
CA PRO A 436 -16.63 -4.00 12.37
C PRO A 436 -17.81 -3.75 11.43
N ARG A 437 -19.00 -3.54 12.01
CA ARG A 437 -20.23 -3.27 11.24
C ARG A 437 -20.38 -1.81 10.85
N ARG A 438 -20.01 -0.89 11.75
CA ARG A 438 -20.04 0.57 11.52
C ARG A 438 -18.62 1.08 11.40
N THR A 439 -18.23 1.56 10.23
CA THR A 439 -16.87 2.02 9.92
C THR A 439 -16.85 3.40 9.27
N ALA A 440 -18.00 4.01 9.01
CA ALA A 440 -18.16 5.35 8.47
C ALA A 440 -19.45 5.98 9.01
N PHE A 441 -19.52 7.29 9.01
CA PHE A 441 -20.76 8.06 9.18
C PHE A 441 -21.47 8.27 7.85
N THR A 442 -20.68 8.40 6.77
CA THR A 442 -21.17 8.59 5.40
C THR A 442 -21.84 7.32 4.89
N SER A 443 -23.03 7.47 4.31
CA SER A 443 -23.69 6.43 3.51
C SER A 443 -23.27 6.59 2.06
N PHE A 444 -22.55 5.62 1.52
CA PHE A 444 -22.08 5.64 0.13
C PHE A 444 -23.12 5.12 -0.87
N SER A 445 -24.11 4.37 -0.41
CA SER A 445 -25.21 3.84 -1.23
C SER A 445 -26.55 4.43 -0.81
N VAL A 446 -27.45 4.58 -1.78
CA VAL A 446 -28.86 4.87 -1.49
C VAL A 446 -29.50 3.58 -0.97
N PRO A 447 -30.23 3.59 0.16
CA PRO A 447 -31.00 2.43 0.57
C PRO A 447 -31.98 2.04 -0.56
N PRO A 448 -32.19 0.74 -0.81
CA PRO A 448 -33.23 0.32 -1.76
C PRO A 448 -34.54 1.04 -1.41
N PRO A 449 -35.34 1.47 -2.42
CA PRO A 449 -36.62 2.10 -2.15
C PRO A 449 -37.39 1.16 -1.22
N ALA A 450 -37.84 1.68 -0.08
CA ALA A 450 -38.65 0.92 0.86
C ALA A 450 -39.80 0.36 0.07
N LEU A 451 -39.93 -0.96 -0.03
CA LEU A 451 -41.15 -1.60 -0.46
C LEU A 451 -42.26 -1.01 0.43
N ALA A 452 -43.21 -0.31 -0.18
CA ALA A 452 -44.30 0.31 0.53
C ALA A 452 -44.97 -0.75 1.40
N HIS A 453 -44.62 -0.79 2.68
CA HIS A 453 -45.38 -1.52 3.65
C HIS A 453 -46.70 -0.78 3.75
N GLU A 454 -47.76 -1.40 3.26
CA GLU A 454 -49.11 -1.03 3.58
C GLU A 454 -49.21 -0.93 5.10
N THR A 455 -49.21 0.30 5.60
CA THR A 455 -49.51 0.58 7.00
C THR A 455 -50.97 0.28 7.26
N ALA A 456 -51.21 -0.91 7.78
CA ALA A 456 -52.48 -1.19 8.46
C ALA A 456 -52.57 -0.29 9.69
N VAL A 457 -53.36 0.77 9.58
CA VAL A 457 -53.72 1.65 10.68
C VAL A 457 -54.65 0.87 11.59
N SER A 458 -54.13 0.36 12.71
CA SER A 458 -54.96 -0.03 13.84
C SER A 458 -54.89 1.09 14.88
N ALA A 459 -55.96 1.89 14.92
CA ALA A 459 -56.21 2.84 15.99
C ALA A 459 -56.56 2.07 17.27
N SER A 460 -55.74 2.16 18.30
CA SER A 460 -56.17 1.87 19.68
C SER A 460 -55.78 3.07 20.57
N HIS A 461 -56.84 3.80 20.95
CA HIS A 461 -56.81 4.82 21.98
C HIS A 461 -56.54 4.18 23.37
N SER A 462 -55.66 4.77 24.15
CA SER A 462 -55.68 4.70 25.61
C SER A 462 -55.15 6.00 26.22
N PRO A 463 -55.70 6.44 27.36
CA PRO A 463 -55.70 7.84 27.77
C PRO A 463 -54.44 8.23 28.59
N ARG A 464 -54.17 9.50 28.51
CA ARG A 464 -53.11 10.21 29.22
C ARG A 464 -53.33 10.27 30.73
N SER A 465 -52.29 10.07 31.50
CA SER A 465 -52.16 10.57 32.86
C SER A 465 -51.22 11.81 32.83
N GLN A 466 -51.72 12.86 33.49
CA GLN A 466 -51.04 14.15 33.67
C GLN A 466 -49.94 14.01 34.72
N ALA A 467 -48.78 14.60 34.51
CA ALA A 467 -47.80 14.96 35.54
C ALA A 467 -47.28 16.37 35.24
N GLU A 468 -47.31 17.17 36.28
CA GLU A 468 -46.97 18.58 36.34
C GLU A 468 -45.45 18.87 36.13
N PRO A 469 -45.09 20.11 35.76
CA PRO A 469 -43.68 20.47 35.56
C PRO A 469 -43.08 21.03 36.87
N LEU A 470 -41.91 20.50 37.27
CA LEU A 470 -41.06 21.07 38.28
C LEU A 470 -40.14 22.12 37.65
N ALA A 471 -40.29 23.36 38.08
CA ALA A 471 -39.40 24.46 37.76
C ALA A 471 -38.14 24.37 38.60
N ALA A 472 -36.99 24.42 37.96
CA ALA A 472 -35.70 24.64 38.63
C ALA A 472 -34.99 25.87 38.00
N SER A 473 -34.93 26.92 38.75
CA SER A 473 -34.16 28.15 38.53
C SER A 473 -32.66 27.89 38.60
N PHE A 474 -31.89 28.25 37.58
CA PHE A 474 -30.45 28.39 37.70
C PHE A 474 -30.04 29.84 37.59
N SER A 475 -29.43 30.30 38.70
CA SER A 475 -28.82 31.60 38.88
C SER A 475 -27.51 31.69 38.11
N THR A 476 -27.38 32.75 37.32
CA THR A 476 -26.16 33.17 36.63
C THR A 476 -25.21 33.81 37.64
N THR A 477 -23.99 33.31 37.77
CA THR A 477 -22.89 34.07 38.38
C THR A 477 -21.70 34.04 37.46
N ALA A 478 -21.39 35.22 36.92
CA ALA A 478 -20.18 35.48 36.15
C ALA A 478 -18.98 35.52 37.09
N LEU A 479 -17.84 34.98 36.65
CA LEU A 479 -16.52 35.31 37.18
C LEU A 479 -15.58 35.52 35.99
N MET A 480 -15.21 36.78 35.84
CA MET A 480 -14.04 37.21 35.05
C MET A 480 -12.77 37.02 35.91
N GLY A 481 -11.63 36.79 35.26
CA GLY A 481 -10.33 37.19 35.76
C GLY A 481 -9.26 36.11 35.80
N GLY A 482 -8.20 36.31 35.00
CA GLY A 482 -6.91 35.68 35.13
C GLY A 482 -6.36 35.14 33.85
#